data_498710d57b3e3308b172bd3af655d1b3
#
_entry.id   498710d57b3e3308b172bd3af655d1b3
#
_cell.length_a   1.000
_cell.length_b   1.000
_cell.length_c   1.000
_cell.angle_alpha   90.00
_cell.angle_beta   90.00
_cell.angle_gamma   90.00
#
_symmetry.space_group_name_H-M   'P 1'
#
loop_
_entity.id
_entity.type
_entity.pdbx_description
1 polymer ?
#
loop_
_entity_poly.entity_id
_entity_poly.type
_entity_poly.pdbx_seq_one_letter_code
_entity_poly.pdbx_strand_id
1 'polypeptide(L)'
;MQPMRRLDLSAVERALREVQGRFAELSQHFTEPRDPFTDEVLLNVVEGYALIDDYVARGIDLFDLQQLNLMLEINATVLCGRDPARRVEFAAHLAATEAHFFNNVEGGIKDLHNWYCAYRSDSIWKRAAGVYVRILSKPQLFIEGNNRTGSLIVSYLLMRAGLPPFVLSLDNAEGYFNPSSVIR
;
A
#
# COMPACT_ATOMS: atom_id res chain seq x y z
N MET A 1 -11.32 13.12 22.96
CA MET A 1 -10.83 12.43 21.75
C MET A 1 -12.05 11.76 21.12
N GLN A 2 -12.49 12.19 19.94
CA GLN A 2 -13.58 11.48 19.25
C GLN A 2 -13.08 10.08 18.90
N PRO A 3 -13.93 9.02 19.04
CA PRO A 3 -13.54 7.68 18.63
C PRO A 3 -13.22 7.71 17.12
N MET A 4 -12.04 7.21 16.75
CA MET A 4 -11.66 7.09 15.36
C MET A 4 -12.70 6.20 14.64
N ARG A 5 -13.30 6.73 13.59
CA ARG A 5 -14.33 6.04 12.83
C ARG A 5 -13.66 4.87 12.09
N ARG A 6 -14.14 3.65 12.32
CA ARG A 6 -13.69 2.45 11.61
C ARG A 6 -14.06 2.54 10.12
N LEU A 7 -13.24 1.92 9.27
CA LEU A 7 -13.51 1.86 7.84
C LEU A 7 -14.79 1.06 7.54
N ASP A 8 -15.58 1.53 6.59
CA ASP A 8 -16.60 0.72 5.93
C ASP A 8 -15.94 -0.16 4.87
N LEU A 9 -15.47 -1.34 5.28
CA LEU A 9 -14.79 -2.29 4.39
C LEU A 9 -15.71 -2.77 3.26
N SER A 10 -17.03 -2.82 3.49
CA SER A 10 -17.99 -3.17 2.44
C SER A 10 -18.05 -2.08 1.36
N ALA A 11 -17.94 -0.80 1.74
CA ALA A 11 -17.86 0.28 0.76
C ALA A 11 -16.53 0.25 -0.02
N VAL A 12 -15.42 -0.07 0.65
CA VAL A 12 -14.11 -0.28 0.00
C VAL A 12 -14.20 -1.42 -1.02
N GLU A 13 -14.74 -2.58 -0.62
CA GLU A 13 -14.88 -3.73 -1.51
C GLU A 13 -15.76 -3.40 -2.72
N ARG A 14 -16.89 -2.72 -2.53
CA ARG A 14 -17.76 -2.33 -3.65
C ARG A 14 -17.01 -1.45 -4.66
N ALA A 15 -16.28 -0.44 -4.21
CA ALA A 15 -15.49 0.42 -5.09
C ALA A 15 -14.44 -0.37 -5.89
N LEU A 16 -13.74 -1.30 -5.23
CA LEU A 16 -12.75 -2.16 -5.89
C LEU A 16 -13.40 -3.12 -6.91
N ARG A 17 -14.59 -3.67 -6.61
CA ARG A 17 -15.33 -4.51 -7.56
C ARG A 17 -15.83 -3.76 -8.78
N GLU A 18 -16.21 -2.50 -8.64
CA GLU A 18 -16.55 -1.65 -9.77
C GLU A 18 -15.35 -1.46 -10.72
N VAL A 19 -14.16 -1.20 -10.16
CA VAL A 19 -12.92 -1.13 -10.95
C VAL A 19 -12.59 -2.48 -11.59
N GLN A 20 -12.71 -3.58 -10.83
CA GLN A 20 -12.48 -4.93 -11.35
C GLN A 20 -13.38 -5.24 -12.53
N GLY A 21 -14.68 -4.97 -12.41
CA GLY A 21 -15.66 -5.24 -13.47
C GLY A 21 -15.40 -4.47 -14.77
N ARG A 22 -14.70 -3.34 -14.68
CA ARG A 22 -14.32 -2.51 -15.83
C ARG A 22 -12.83 -2.52 -16.15
N PHE A 23 -12.05 -3.38 -15.51
CA PHE A 23 -10.60 -3.38 -15.61
C PHE A 23 -10.10 -3.58 -17.04
N ALA A 24 -10.74 -4.45 -17.81
CA ALA A 24 -10.39 -4.69 -19.20
C ALA A 24 -10.60 -3.45 -20.09
N GLU A 25 -11.63 -2.64 -19.81
CA GLU A 25 -11.87 -1.36 -20.49
C GLU A 25 -10.84 -0.31 -20.03
N LEU A 26 -10.66 -0.15 -18.73
CA LEU A 26 -9.72 0.81 -18.14
C LEU A 26 -8.27 0.54 -18.60
N SER A 27 -7.88 -0.72 -18.68
CA SER A 27 -6.52 -1.13 -19.04
C SER A 27 -6.12 -0.72 -20.47
N GLN A 28 -7.07 -0.45 -21.35
CA GLN A 28 -6.82 0.07 -22.70
C GLN A 28 -6.27 1.52 -22.68
N HIS A 29 -6.50 2.24 -21.58
CA HIS A 29 -6.05 3.63 -21.38
C HIS A 29 -4.76 3.72 -20.53
N PHE A 30 -4.23 2.56 -20.07
CA PHE A 30 -3.00 2.55 -19.29
C PHE A 30 -1.78 2.69 -20.19
N THR A 31 -0.80 3.46 -19.73
CA THR A 31 0.47 3.66 -20.45
C THR A 31 1.32 2.39 -20.51
N GLU A 32 1.10 1.45 -19.59
CA GLU A 32 1.77 0.14 -19.55
C GLU A 32 0.77 -0.96 -19.18
N PRO A 33 0.95 -2.18 -19.72
CA PRO A 33 0.15 -3.34 -19.33
C PRO A 33 0.20 -3.56 -17.82
N ARG A 34 -0.93 -3.97 -17.25
CA ARG A 34 -1.06 -4.34 -15.83
C ARG A 34 -1.59 -5.76 -15.73
N ASP A 35 -1.14 -6.45 -14.69
CA ASP A 35 -1.67 -7.75 -14.35
C ASP A 35 -3.18 -7.67 -14.10
N PRO A 36 -3.94 -8.74 -14.42
CA PRO A 36 -5.37 -8.78 -14.19
C PRO A 36 -5.73 -8.49 -12.73
N PHE A 37 -6.78 -7.69 -12.53
CA PHE A 37 -7.31 -7.41 -11.20
C PHE A 37 -8.26 -8.54 -10.78
N THR A 38 -7.69 -9.68 -10.36
CA THR A 38 -8.42 -10.90 -10.00
C THR A 38 -9.16 -10.77 -8.67
N ASP A 39 -10.09 -11.70 -8.38
CA ASP A 39 -10.77 -11.79 -7.08
C ASP A 39 -9.77 -11.95 -5.93
N GLU A 40 -8.74 -12.76 -6.10
CA GLU A 40 -7.67 -12.94 -5.11
C GLU A 40 -6.97 -11.61 -4.80
N VAL A 41 -6.55 -10.89 -5.83
CA VAL A 41 -5.91 -9.57 -5.68
C VAL A 41 -6.83 -8.59 -4.96
N LEU A 42 -8.12 -8.55 -5.35
CA LEU A 42 -9.11 -7.68 -4.73
C LEU A 42 -9.28 -7.99 -3.24
N LEU A 43 -9.50 -9.27 -2.90
CA LEU A 43 -9.72 -9.70 -1.52
C LEU A 43 -8.48 -9.42 -0.65
N ASN A 44 -7.27 -9.68 -1.16
CA ASN A 44 -6.03 -9.35 -0.46
C ASN A 44 -5.90 -7.85 -0.19
N VAL A 45 -6.34 -6.99 -1.11
CA VAL A 45 -6.34 -5.53 -0.90
C VAL A 45 -7.37 -5.14 0.17
N VAL A 46 -8.56 -5.74 0.19
CA VAL A 46 -9.57 -5.51 1.25
C VAL A 46 -9.03 -5.94 2.62
N GLU A 47 -8.36 -7.10 2.70
CA GLU A 47 -7.67 -7.52 3.93
C GLU A 47 -6.58 -6.52 4.35
N GLY A 48 -5.85 -5.95 3.39
CA GLY A 48 -4.90 -4.87 3.64
C GLY A 48 -5.55 -3.63 4.26
N TYR A 49 -6.74 -3.22 3.78
CA TYR A 49 -7.51 -2.13 4.40
C TYR A 49 -7.96 -2.48 5.82
N ALA A 50 -8.41 -3.70 6.07
CA ALA A 50 -8.77 -4.16 7.43
C ALA A 50 -7.55 -4.10 8.37
N LEU A 51 -6.37 -4.47 7.87
CA LEU A 51 -5.13 -4.45 8.63
C LEU A 51 -4.70 -3.02 9.00
N ILE A 52 -4.70 -2.09 8.06
CA ILE A 52 -4.31 -0.69 8.35
C ILE A 52 -5.34 0.01 9.23
N ASP A 53 -6.64 -0.33 9.13
CA ASP A 53 -7.69 0.16 10.00
C ASP A 53 -7.46 -0.29 11.47
N ASP A 54 -7.04 -1.55 11.67
CA ASP A 54 -6.64 -2.05 12.98
C ASP A 54 -5.39 -1.31 13.51
N TYR A 55 -4.38 -1.08 12.68
CA TYR A 55 -3.19 -0.33 13.08
C TYR A 55 -3.52 1.09 13.52
N VAL A 56 -4.38 1.79 12.77
CA VAL A 56 -4.84 3.13 13.11
C VAL A 56 -5.62 3.12 14.43
N ALA A 57 -6.56 2.16 14.61
CA ALA A 57 -7.36 2.04 15.83
C ALA A 57 -6.50 1.77 17.08
N ARG A 58 -5.41 1.03 16.93
CA ARG A 58 -4.46 0.71 18.00
C ARG A 58 -3.40 1.80 18.22
N GLY A 59 -3.39 2.87 17.42
CA GLY A 59 -2.39 3.93 17.52
C GLY A 59 -0.97 3.52 17.13
N ILE A 60 -0.84 2.43 16.36
CA ILE A 60 0.45 1.93 15.86
C ILE A 60 1.09 2.98 14.96
N ASP A 61 2.41 3.19 15.04
CA ASP A 61 3.17 4.05 14.14
C ASP A 61 4.05 3.24 13.18
N LEU A 62 3.64 3.11 11.92
CA LEU A 62 4.40 2.39 10.89
C LEU A 62 5.80 2.97 10.63
N PHE A 63 6.05 4.21 11.06
CA PHE A 63 7.36 4.86 10.91
C PHE A 63 8.18 4.85 12.22
N ASP A 64 7.71 4.17 13.27
CA ASP A 64 8.55 3.82 14.42
C ASP A 64 9.56 2.74 13.98
N LEU A 65 10.84 2.93 14.30
CA LEU A 65 11.93 2.01 13.94
C LEU A 65 11.69 0.58 14.43
N GLN A 66 10.97 0.41 15.55
CA GLN A 66 10.64 -0.90 16.10
C GLN A 66 9.44 -1.55 15.39
N GLN A 67 8.74 -0.83 14.54
CA GLN A 67 7.50 -1.26 13.89
C GLN A 67 7.58 -1.29 12.36
N LEU A 68 8.74 -1.01 11.77
CA LEU A 68 8.93 -1.00 10.31
C LEU A 68 8.57 -2.34 9.65
N ASN A 69 8.73 -3.46 10.37
CA ASN A 69 8.32 -4.78 9.91
C ASN A 69 6.81 -4.90 9.63
N LEU A 70 5.98 -4.03 10.19
CA LEU A 70 4.55 -3.99 9.90
C LEU A 70 4.25 -3.53 8.46
N MET A 71 5.17 -2.81 7.82
CA MET A 71 5.07 -2.52 6.38
C MET A 71 5.25 -3.79 5.53
N LEU A 72 6.12 -4.73 5.98
CA LEU A 72 6.25 -6.06 5.36
C LEU A 72 4.98 -6.89 5.53
N GLU A 73 4.30 -6.78 6.69
CA GLU A 73 3.02 -7.46 6.89
C GLU A 73 1.92 -6.91 5.96
N ILE A 74 1.88 -5.59 5.70
CA ILE A 74 0.99 -5.02 4.69
C ILE A 74 1.34 -5.57 3.30
N ASN A 75 2.62 -5.62 2.94
CA ASN A 75 3.06 -6.16 1.66
C ASN A 75 2.71 -7.64 1.51
N ALA A 76 3.00 -8.46 2.52
CA ALA A 76 2.65 -9.87 2.51
C ALA A 76 1.13 -10.08 2.37
N THR A 77 0.32 -9.25 3.03
CA THR A 77 -1.14 -9.32 2.93
C THR A 77 -1.64 -9.03 1.52
N VAL A 78 -1.09 -8.04 0.81
CA VAL A 78 -1.51 -7.77 -0.58
C VAL A 78 -1.00 -8.80 -1.59
N LEU A 79 0.04 -9.56 -1.26
CA LEU A 79 0.59 -10.61 -2.13
C LEU A 79 -0.16 -11.95 -1.98
N CYS A 80 -0.40 -12.39 -0.76
CA CYS A 80 -0.92 -13.73 -0.50
C CYS A 80 -2.00 -13.80 0.59
N GLY A 81 -2.55 -12.66 1.01
CA GLY A 81 -3.56 -12.61 2.05
C GLY A 81 -3.04 -12.99 3.43
N ARG A 82 -3.96 -13.32 4.33
CA ARG A 82 -3.64 -13.69 5.72
C ARG A 82 -3.83 -15.19 6.01
N ASP A 83 -4.23 -15.98 5.01
CA ASP A 83 -4.37 -17.43 5.14
C ASP A 83 -2.98 -18.07 5.42
N PRO A 84 -2.82 -18.83 6.53
CA PRO A 84 -1.56 -19.48 6.86
C PRO A 84 -1.05 -20.42 5.78
N ALA A 85 -1.93 -21.15 5.07
CA ALA A 85 -1.53 -22.06 4.00
C ALA A 85 -0.89 -21.29 2.83
N ARG A 86 -1.50 -20.18 2.41
CA ARG A 86 -0.95 -19.29 1.37
C ARG A 86 0.36 -18.66 1.81
N ARG A 87 0.50 -18.29 3.09
CA ARG A 87 1.77 -17.77 3.64
C ARG A 87 2.89 -18.80 3.56
N VAL A 88 2.61 -20.06 3.75
CA VAL A 88 3.59 -21.15 3.59
C VAL A 88 4.02 -21.28 2.12
N GLU A 89 3.08 -21.23 1.16
CA GLU A 89 3.39 -21.27 -0.26
C GLU A 89 4.30 -20.10 -0.68
N PHE A 90 4.09 -18.92 -0.13
CA PHE A 90 4.85 -17.70 -0.41
C PHE A 90 6.10 -17.52 0.46
N ALA A 91 6.41 -18.45 1.38
CA ALA A 91 7.44 -18.27 2.41
C ALA A 91 8.80 -17.86 1.85
N ALA A 92 9.25 -18.47 0.76
CA ALA A 92 10.53 -18.13 0.13
C ALA A 92 10.54 -16.70 -0.44
N HIS A 93 9.43 -16.27 -1.08
CA HIS A 93 9.28 -14.92 -1.61
C HIS A 93 9.22 -13.88 -0.50
N LEU A 94 8.48 -14.17 0.59
CA LEU A 94 8.37 -13.27 1.75
C LEU A 94 9.73 -13.10 2.44
N ALA A 95 10.49 -14.17 2.62
CA ALA A 95 11.84 -14.11 3.19
C ALA A 95 12.81 -13.31 2.30
N ALA A 96 12.74 -13.47 0.98
CA ALA A 96 13.53 -12.68 0.04
C ALA A 96 13.13 -11.20 0.08
N THR A 97 11.83 -10.90 0.19
CA THR A 97 11.32 -9.52 0.32
C THR A 97 11.78 -8.87 1.63
N GLU A 98 11.76 -9.60 2.74
CA GLU A 98 12.28 -9.12 4.02
C GLU A 98 13.77 -8.80 3.95
N ALA A 99 14.58 -9.71 3.38
CA ALA A 99 16.01 -9.49 3.17
C ALA A 99 16.28 -8.27 2.28
N HIS A 100 15.49 -8.08 1.21
CA HIS A 100 15.56 -6.92 0.34
C HIS A 100 15.19 -5.63 1.08
N PHE A 101 14.09 -5.62 1.82
CA PHE A 101 13.55 -4.48 2.55
C PHE A 101 14.53 -3.92 3.58
N PHE A 102 15.21 -4.79 4.33
CA PHE A 102 16.21 -4.40 5.33
C PHE A 102 17.63 -4.26 4.76
N ASN A 103 17.81 -4.51 3.47
CA ASN A 103 19.12 -4.27 2.86
C ASN A 103 19.47 -2.78 2.94
N ASN A 104 20.71 -2.48 3.38
CA ASN A 104 21.17 -1.11 3.56
C ASN A 104 21.67 -0.53 2.21
N VAL A 105 20.74 -0.35 1.28
CA VAL A 105 20.96 0.24 -0.03
C VAL A 105 20.35 1.63 -0.10
N GLU A 106 20.88 2.49 -0.96
CA GLU A 106 20.28 3.78 -1.28
C GLU A 106 18.85 3.57 -1.81
N GLY A 107 17.88 4.37 -1.31
CA GLY A 107 16.45 4.25 -1.65
C GLY A 107 15.68 3.19 -0.85
N GLY A 108 16.33 2.45 0.05
CA GLY A 108 15.68 1.45 0.91
C GLY A 108 14.90 2.04 2.08
N ILE A 109 14.48 1.17 3.01
CA ILE A 109 13.63 1.56 4.15
C ILE A 109 14.27 2.61 5.05
N LYS A 110 15.58 2.57 5.22
CA LYS A 110 16.32 3.56 6.01
C LYS A 110 16.19 4.96 5.42
N ASP A 111 16.32 5.09 4.10
CA ASP A 111 16.20 6.37 3.41
C ASP A 111 14.76 6.87 3.42
N LEU A 112 13.78 6.00 3.23
CA LEU A 112 12.37 6.32 3.37
C LEU A 112 12.06 6.84 4.78
N HIS A 113 12.53 6.14 5.82
CA HIS A 113 12.33 6.54 7.21
C HIS A 113 12.98 7.90 7.51
N ASN A 114 14.25 8.08 7.13
CA ASN A 114 14.99 9.33 7.33
C ASN A 114 14.28 10.49 6.63
N TRP A 115 13.85 10.29 5.40
CA TRP A 115 13.09 11.29 4.67
C TRP A 115 11.77 11.63 5.37
N TYR A 116 10.99 10.63 5.79
CA TYR A 116 9.72 10.83 6.48
C TYR A 116 9.90 11.65 7.77
N CYS A 117 10.96 11.39 8.53
CA CYS A 117 11.30 12.13 9.74
C CYS A 117 11.74 13.58 9.44
N ALA A 118 12.55 13.78 8.38
CA ALA A 118 13.01 15.11 8.00
C ALA A 118 11.87 16.02 7.53
N TYR A 119 10.83 15.47 6.88
CA TYR A 119 9.69 16.22 6.35
C TYR A 119 8.43 16.15 7.25
N ARG A 120 8.60 15.86 8.55
CA ARG A 120 7.46 15.74 9.49
C ARG A 120 6.62 17.01 9.63
N SER A 121 7.15 18.18 9.32
CA SER A 121 6.46 19.48 9.36
C SER A 121 5.67 19.77 8.09
N ASP A 122 5.86 19.00 7.01
CA ASP A 122 5.09 19.15 5.78
C ASP A 122 3.63 18.71 5.98
N SER A 123 2.75 19.18 5.10
CA SER A 123 1.35 18.72 5.08
C SER A 123 1.28 17.21 4.90
N ILE A 124 0.24 16.60 5.47
CA ILE A 124 0.03 15.14 5.35
C ILE A 124 -0.06 14.69 3.88
N TRP A 125 -0.65 15.51 3.01
CA TRP A 125 -0.75 15.23 1.57
C TRP A 125 0.63 15.11 0.92
N LYS A 126 1.52 16.06 1.22
CA LYS A 126 2.89 16.06 0.68
C LYS A 126 3.69 14.88 1.22
N ARG A 127 3.53 14.56 2.52
CA ARG A 127 4.18 13.41 3.14
C ARG A 127 3.69 12.09 2.55
N ALA A 128 2.39 11.91 2.41
CA ALA A 128 1.79 10.71 1.83
C ALA A 128 2.24 10.51 0.37
N ALA A 129 2.20 11.57 -0.45
CA ALA A 129 2.68 11.52 -1.82
C ALA A 129 4.19 11.20 -1.90
N GLY A 130 5.00 11.82 -1.05
CA GLY A 130 6.45 11.56 -1.01
C GLY A 130 6.80 10.15 -0.56
N VAL A 131 6.04 9.58 0.38
CA VAL A 131 6.16 8.16 0.77
C VAL A 131 5.83 7.24 -0.41
N TYR A 132 4.71 7.50 -1.10
CA TYR A 132 4.31 6.72 -2.26
C TYR A 132 5.37 6.72 -3.36
N VAL A 133 5.87 7.91 -3.73
CA VAL A 133 6.93 8.05 -4.73
C VAL A 133 8.17 7.24 -4.36
N ARG A 134 8.59 7.27 -3.09
CA ARG A 134 9.79 6.54 -2.64
C ARG A 134 9.61 5.03 -2.62
N ILE A 135 8.43 4.54 -2.27
CA ILE A 135 8.13 3.11 -2.34
C ILE A 135 8.25 2.59 -3.78
N LEU A 136 7.86 3.41 -4.77
CA LEU A 136 7.84 3.04 -6.18
C LEU A 136 9.15 3.36 -6.92
N SER A 137 10.00 4.25 -6.38
CA SER A 137 11.28 4.63 -6.99
C SER A 137 12.26 3.46 -6.99
N LYS A 138 13.16 3.42 -7.98
CA LYS A 138 14.22 2.41 -8.04
C LYS A 138 15.39 2.76 -7.11
N PRO A 139 15.90 1.78 -6.34
CA PRO A 139 15.33 0.44 -6.17
C PRO A 139 13.98 0.52 -5.45
N GLN A 140 12.99 -0.28 -5.89
CA GLN A 140 11.70 -0.32 -5.24
C GLN A 140 11.82 -0.89 -3.81
N LEU A 141 10.97 -0.43 -2.90
CA LEU A 141 11.06 -0.80 -1.48
C LEU A 141 10.79 -2.31 -1.24
N PHE A 142 9.90 -2.91 -2.02
CA PHE A 142 9.58 -4.32 -1.98
C PHE A 142 9.91 -4.97 -3.33
N ILE A 143 10.14 -6.29 -3.35
CA ILE A 143 10.37 -7.03 -4.59
C ILE A 143 9.14 -6.96 -5.50
N GLU A 144 7.93 -7.06 -4.90
CA GLU A 144 6.65 -7.04 -5.60
C GLU A 144 5.58 -6.33 -4.76
N GLY A 145 4.44 -5.98 -5.39
CA GLY A 145 3.28 -5.40 -4.71
C GLY A 145 3.43 -3.93 -4.31
N ASN A 146 4.45 -3.22 -4.80
CA ASN A 146 4.76 -1.85 -4.38
C ASN A 146 3.60 -0.87 -4.56
N ASN A 147 2.86 -0.91 -5.68
CA ASN A 147 1.71 -0.03 -5.91
C ASN A 147 0.61 -0.25 -4.85
N ARG A 148 0.23 -1.51 -4.63
CA ARG A 148 -0.83 -1.89 -3.69
C ARG A 148 -0.42 -1.57 -2.25
N THR A 149 0.78 -1.96 -1.85
CA THR A 149 1.33 -1.68 -0.53
C THR A 149 1.48 -0.17 -0.30
N GLY A 150 2.00 0.55 -1.29
CA GLY A 150 2.16 2.00 -1.23
C GLY A 150 0.84 2.73 -1.04
N SER A 151 -0.22 2.34 -1.76
CA SER A 151 -1.56 2.93 -1.59
C SER A 151 -2.19 2.66 -0.22
N LEU A 152 -1.94 1.48 0.36
CA LEU A 152 -2.36 1.18 1.73
C LEU A 152 -1.59 2.00 2.78
N ILE A 153 -0.27 2.16 2.61
CA ILE A 153 0.53 3.01 3.51
C ILE A 153 0.10 4.48 3.40
N VAL A 154 -0.18 4.98 2.20
CA VAL A 154 -0.77 6.32 1.99
C VAL A 154 -2.11 6.44 2.72
N SER A 155 -3.00 5.46 2.54
CA SER A 155 -4.30 5.41 3.20
C SER A 155 -4.17 5.42 4.72
N TYR A 156 -3.25 4.63 5.27
CA TYR A 156 -2.91 4.63 6.69
C TYR A 156 -2.47 6.03 7.18
N LEU A 157 -1.59 6.72 6.45
CA LEU A 157 -1.14 8.07 6.82
C LEU A 157 -2.28 9.09 6.82
N LEU A 158 -3.16 9.03 5.82
CA LEU A 158 -4.33 9.90 5.74
C LEU A 158 -5.30 9.62 6.90
N MET A 159 -5.60 8.36 7.18
CA MET A 159 -6.49 7.95 8.28
C MET A 159 -5.94 8.39 9.65
N ARG A 160 -4.65 8.26 9.90
CA ARG A 160 -4.02 8.77 11.13
C ARG A 160 -4.15 10.29 11.28
N ALA A 161 -4.26 11.02 10.19
CA ALA A 161 -4.51 12.46 10.18
C ALA A 161 -6.01 12.81 10.23
N GLY A 162 -6.91 11.83 10.39
CA GLY A 162 -8.37 12.03 10.42
C GLY A 162 -8.99 12.29 9.05
N LEU A 163 -8.28 11.96 7.98
CA LEU A 163 -8.74 12.09 6.60
C LEU A 163 -9.26 10.75 6.04
N PRO A 164 -10.12 10.78 5.00
CA PRO A 164 -10.51 9.57 4.30
C PRO A 164 -9.30 8.84 3.70
N PRO A 165 -9.31 7.49 3.63
CA PRO A 165 -8.27 6.74 2.93
C PRO A 165 -8.32 7.02 1.43
N PHE A 166 -7.20 6.80 0.75
CA PHE A 166 -7.21 6.62 -0.69
C PHE A 166 -7.82 5.26 -1.00
N VAL A 167 -8.88 5.21 -1.79
CA VAL A 167 -9.47 3.97 -2.31
C VAL A 167 -9.51 4.05 -3.83
N LEU A 168 -9.00 3.01 -4.50
CA LEU A 168 -9.07 2.91 -5.94
C LEU A 168 -10.54 2.85 -6.39
N SER A 169 -10.90 3.72 -7.32
CA SER A 169 -12.25 3.88 -7.88
C SER A 169 -12.17 4.12 -9.39
N LEU A 170 -13.30 4.07 -10.07
CA LEU A 170 -13.36 4.39 -11.51
C LEU A 170 -12.83 5.80 -11.82
N ASP A 171 -13.11 6.76 -10.92
CA ASP A 171 -12.75 8.17 -11.13
C ASP A 171 -11.25 8.44 -11.01
N ASN A 172 -10.52 7.58 -10.28
CA ASN A 172 -9.08 7.78 -10.03
C ASN A 172 -8.18 6.70 -10.65
N ALA A 173 -8.75 5.69 -11.31
CA ALA A 173 -7.99 4.53 -11.82
C ALA A 173 -6.89 4.94 -12.81
N GLU A 174 -7.17 5.79 -13.79
CA GLU A 174 -6.15 6.28 -14.73
C GLU A 174 -5.06 7.07 -14.01
N GLY A 175 -5.46 7.99 -13.12
CA GLY A 175 -4.54 8.79 -12.32
C GLY A 175 -3.68 7.95 -11.38
N TYR A 176 -4.14 6.78 -10.98
CA TYR A 176 -3.40 5.83 -10.14
C TYR A 176 -2.42 4.98 -10.95
N PHE A 177 -2.87 4.39 -12.06
CA PHE A 177 -2.07 3.45 -12.83
C PHE A 177 -1.02 4.13 -13.72
N ASN A 178 -1.35 5.25 -14.37
CA ASN A 178 -0.45 5.91 -15.32
C ASN A 178 0.76 6.58 -14.65
N PRO A 179 0.64 7.43 -13.61
CA PRO A 179 1.80 8.01 -12.94
C PRO A 179 2.73 6.98 -12.32
N SER A 180 2.19 5.86 -11.81
CA SER A 180 3.01 4.81 -11.20
C SER A 180 3.94 4.11 -12.21
N SER A 181 3.68 4.22 -13.50
CA SER A 181 4.57 3.71 -14.55
C SER A 181 5.75 4.64 -14.85
N VAL A 182 5.64 5.92 -14.49
CA VAL A 182 6.68 6.94 -14.71
C VAL A 182 7.63 7.05 -13.50
N ILE A 183 7.17 6.66 -12.31
CA ILE A 183 7.99 6.63 -11.08
C ILE A 183 8.88 5.40 -11.13
N ARG A 184 10.07 5.54 -11.73
CA ARG A 184 11.03 4.43 -11.88
C ARG A 184 12.45 4.88 -11.57
#